data_9fa95021b37739a596386be494a1b70b
#
_entry.id   9fa95021b37739a596386be494a1b70b
#
_cell.length_a   1.000
_cell.length_b   1.000
_cell.length_c   1.000
_cell.angle_alpha   90.00
_cell.angle_beta   90.00
_cell.angle_gamma   90.00
#
_symmetry.space_group_name_H-M   'P 1'
#
loop_
_entity.id
_entity.type
_entity.pdbx_description
1 polymer ?
#
loop_
_entity_poly.entity_id
_entity_poly.type
_entity_poly.pdbx_seq_one_letter_code
_entity_poly.pdbx_strand_id
1 'polypeptide(L)'
;MEELKCLFVESGISKIIVYDGNIDNVVGYIHSSEMFRNPVDWRNNVKEVPIVPETMSAHKLMKLFMQQKKTIAVVVDEFGGTAGIVSLEDLVEEIFGDIEDEHDNTSYVCKQLGEREYVLSARLEIEKVNETFGLDLPESDDYLTVGGLILNRYQSFP
;
A
#
# COMPACT_ATOMS: atom_id res chain seq x y z
N MET A 1 -20.85 -13.12 -17.39
CA MET A 1 -19.44 -13.57 -17.30
C MET A 1 -18.50 -12.61 -18.01
N GLU A 2 -18.76 -12.23 -19.25
CA GLU A 2 -17.92 -11.26 -20.00
C GLU A 2 -17.83 -9.90 -19.30
N GLU A 3 -18.95 -9.36 -18.80
CA GLU A 3 -18.95 -8.10 -18.04
C GLU A 3 -18.04 -8.16 -16.81
N LEU A 4 -18.07 -9.28 -16.07
CA LEU A 4 -17.21 -9.45 -14.88
C LEU A 4 -15.71 -9.53 -15.27
N LYS A 5 -15.40 -10.18 -16.41
CA LYS A 5 -14.03 -10.18 -16.94
C LYS A 5 -13.57 -8.77 -17.33
N CYS A 6 -14.44 -8.01 -18.02
CA CYS A 6 -14.15 -6.62 -18.37
C CYS A 6 -13.87 -5.78 -17.11
N LEU A 7 -14.68 -5.91 -16.06
CA LEU A 7 -14.49 -5.20 -14.80
C LEU A 7 -13.12 -5.51 -14.18
N PHE A 8 -12.67 -6.77 -14.15
CA PHE A 8 -11.34 -7.12 -13.64
C PHE A 8 -10.22 -6.54 -14.51
N VAL A 9 -10.37 -6.56 -15.84
CA VAL A 9 -9.35 -6.04 -16.75
C VAL A 9 -9.27 -4.51 -16.68
N GLU A 10 -10.41 -3.82 -16.67
CA GLU A 10 -10.47 -2.37 -16.65
C GLU A 10 -10.04 -1.77 -15.30
N SER A 11 -10.44 -2.43 -14.19
CA SER A 11 -10.11 -1.94 -12.85
C SER A 11 -8.70 -2.31 -12.39
N GLY A 12 -8.10 -3.37 -12.94
CA GLY A 12 -6.80 -3.89 -12.50
C GLY A 12 -6.80 -4.52 -11.10
N ILE A 13 -7.96 -4.55 -10.40
CA ILE A 13 -8.06 -5.11 -9.06
C ILE A 13 -8.17 -6.62 -9.09
N SER A 14 -7.73 -7.29 -8.03
CA SER A 14 -7.77 -8.76 -7.92
C SER A 14 -9.02 -9.31 -7.25
N LYS A 15 -9.78 -8.48 -6.54
CA LYS A 15 -10.97 -8.87 -5.78
C LYS A 15 -12.09 -7.86 -5.99
N ILE A 16 -13.31 -8.33 -6.30
CA ILE A 16 -14.51 -7.51 -6.44
C ILE A 16 -15.50 -7.94 -5.37
N ILE A 17 -15.98 -6.98 -4.58
CA ILE A 17 -17.02 -7.21 -3.56
C ILE A 17 -18.37 -7.45 -4.24
N VAL A 18 -19.09 -8.43 -3.75
CA VAL A 18 -20.43 -8.80 -4.20
C VAL A 18 -21.42 -8.47 -3.10
N TYR A 19 -22.47 -7.74 -3.44
CA TYR A 19 -23.55 -7.40 -2.53
C TYR A 19 -24.91 -7.72 -3.17
N ASP A 20 -25.96 -7.85 -2.36
CA ASP A 20 -27.33 -8.11 -2.81
C ASP A 20 -28.22 -6.90 -2.54
N GLY A 21 -28.66 -6.24 -3.61
CA GLY A 21 -29.58 -5.09 -3.61
C GLY A 21 -28.96 -3.79 -3.06
N ASN A 22 -28.46 -3.80 -1.83
CA ASN A 22 -27.82 -2.66 -1.16
C ASN A 22 -26.37 -2.99 -0.81
N ILE A 23 -25.50 -1.98 -0.88
CA ILE A 23 -24.07 -2.09 -0.51
C ILE A 23 -23.85 -2.55 0.94
N ASP A 24 -24.83 -2.32 1.82
CA ASP A 24 -24.78 -2.78 3.20
C ASP A 24 -25.06 -4.29 3.36
N ASN A 25 -25.55 -4.94 2.29
CA ASN A 25 -25.81 -6.37 2.27
C ASN A 25 -24.71 -7.09 1.48
N VAL A 26 -23.49 -7.09 2.00
CA VAL A 26 -22.35 -7.75 1.36
C VAL A 26 -22.48 -9.27 1.49
N VAL A 27 -22.48 -9.96 0.35
CA VAL A 27 -22.53 -11.43 0.24
C VAL A 27 -21.14 -12.05 0.31
N GLY A 28 -20.13 -11.34 -0.20
CA GLY A 28 -18.76 -11.86 -0.25
C GLY A 28 -17.92 -11.15 -1.31
N TYR A 29 -16.93 -11.85 -1.83
CA TYR A 29 -16.10 -11.34 -2.93
C TYR A 29 -15.80 -12.44 -3.94
N ILE A 30 -15.51 -12.02 -5.18
CA ILE A 30 -14.97 -12.89 -6.22
C ILE A 30 -13.53 -12.48 -6.53
N HIS A 31 -12.67 -13.47 -6.74
CA HIS A 31 -11.26 -13.26 -7.06
C HIS A 31 -11.03 -13.41 -8.57
N SER A 32 -10.16 -12.58 -9.16
CA SER A 32 -9.84 -12.61 -10.59
C SER A 32 -9.37 -13.99 -11.10
N SER A 33 -8.72 -14.80 -10.24
CA SER A 33 -8.32 -16.17 -10.59
C SER A 33 -9.48 -17.08 -10.97
N GLU A 34 -10.71 -16.79 -10.52
CA GLU A 34 -11.89 -17.57 -10.89
C GLU A 34 -12.24 -17.41 -12.38
N MET A 35 -11.79 -16.32 -13.00
CA MET A 35 -11.99 -16.09 -14.45
C MET A 35 -11.23 -17.09 -15.31
N PHE A 36 -10.09 -17.61 -14.84
CA PHE A 36 -9.31 -18.63 -15.54
C PHE A 36 -9.97 -20.00 -15.52
N ARG A 37 -10.87 -20.23 -14.58
CA ARG A 37 -11.61 -21.50 -14.45
C ARG A 37 -12.85 -21.57 -15.33
N ASN A 38 -13.22 -20.47 -16.01
CA ASN A 38 -14.43 -20.36 -16.82
C ASN A 38 -15.69 -20.98 -16.19
N PRO A 39 -16.08 -20.58 -14.97
CA PRO A 39 -17.23 -21.16 -14.31
C PRO A 39 -18.50 -20.89 -15.11
N VAL A 40 -19.40 -21.86 -15.15
CA VAL A 40 -20.72 -21.72 -15.82
C VAL A 40 -21.52 -20.61 -15.15
N ASP A 41 -21.48 -20.53 -13.83
CA ASP A 41 -22.04 -19.44 -13.03
C ASP A 41 -21.01 -19.01 -11.97
N TRP A 42 -20.55 -17.77 -12.09
CA TRP A 42 -19.56 -17.19 -11.17
C TRP A 42 -20.12 -17.01 -9.75
N ARG A 43 -21.45 -16.91 -9.58
CA ARG A 43 -22.08 -16.75 -8.26
C ARG A 43 -21.77 -17.88 -7.31
N ASN A 44 -21.57 -19.09 -7.84
CA ASN A 44 -21.18 -20.25 -7.05
C ASN A 44 -19.74 -20.18 -6.52
N ASN A 45 -18.94 -19.22 -7.03
CA ASN A 45 -17.53 -19.04 -6.65
C ASN A 45 -17.32 -17.80 -5.79
N VAL A 46 -18.39 -17.17 -5.31
CA VAL A 46 -18.32 -16.08 -4.33
C VAL A 46 -17.77 -16.64 -3.02
N LYS A 47 -16.72 -16.01 -2.52
CA LYS A 47 -16.05 -16.37 -1.27
C LYS A 47 -16.55 -15.49 -0.14
N GLU A 48 -16.78 -16.09 1.01
CA GLU A 48 -17.14 -15.34 2.21
C GLU A 48 -16.06 -14.34 2.59
N VAL A 49 -16.48 -13.13 2.99
CA VAL A 49 -15.64 -12.06 3.50
C VAL A 49 -15.96 -11.86 4.99
N PRO A 50 -14.97 -11.71 5.87
CA PRO A 50 -15.20 -11.32 7.26
C PRO A 50 -15.84 -9.95 7.33
N ILE A 51 -16.81 -9.78 8.24
CA ILE A 51 -17.42 -8.50 8.59
C ILE A 51 -16.91 -8.12 9.97
N VAL A 52 -16.36 -6.92 10.09
CA VAL A 52 -15.74 -6.43 11.32
C VAL A 52 -16.22 -5.02 11.65
N PRO A 53 -16.39 -4.67 12.92
CA PRO A 53 -16.77 -3.31 13.31
C PRO A 53 -15.58 -2.35 13.14
N GLU A 54 -15.84 -1.08 12.81
CA GLU A 54 -14.82 -0.04 12.68
C GLU A 54 -14.02 0.20 13.97
N THR A 55 -14.58 -0.16 15.13
CA THR A 55 -13.90 -0.08 16.44
C THR A 55 -12.88 -1.20 16.67
N MET A 56 -12.73 -2.16 15.73
CA MET A 56 -11.76 -3.24 15.85
C MET A 56 -10.34 -2.71 15.68
N SER A 57 -9.45 -3.03 16.64
CA SER A 57 -8.04 -2.64 16.50
C SER A 57 -7.34 -3.40 15.38
N ALA A 58 -6.39 -2.75 14.70
CA ALA A 58 -5.56 -3.33 13.62
C ALA A 58 -4.91 -4.66 14.04
N HIS A 59 -4.40 -4.74 15.28
CA HIS A 59 -3.80 -5.97 15.81
C HIS A 59 -4.80 -7.15 15.89
N LYS A 60 -6.05 -6.89 16.30
CA LYS A 60 -7.08 -7.94 16.34
C LYS A 60 -7.47 -8.38 14.94
N LEU A 61 -7.59 -7.43 14.01
CA LEU A 61 -7.90 -7.71 12.62
C LEU A 61 -6.79 -8.52 11.94
N MET A 62 -5.53 -8.16 12.18
CA MET A 62 -4.38 -8.93 11.70
C MET A 62 -4.44 -10.40 12.17
N LYS A 63 -4.72 -10.61 13.46
CA LYS A 63 -4.87 -11.96 14.03
C LYS A 63 -6.02 -12.72 13.39
N LEU A 64 -7.15 -12.05 13.10
CA LEU A 64 -8.30 -12.64 12.41
C LEU A 64 -7.91 -13.08 10.99
N PHE A 65 -7.24 -12.21 10.24
CA PHE A 65 -6.77 -12.54 8.89
C PHE A 65 -5.85 -13.76 8.87
N MET A 66 -4.90 -13.82 9.79
CA MET A 66 -4.00 -14.97 9.91
C MET A 66 -4.74 -16.25 10.26
N GLN A 67 -5.66 -16.21 11.22
CA GLN A 67 -6.42 -17.38 11.66
C GLN A 67 -7.36 -17.92 10.58
N GLN A 68 -8.05 -17.04 9.87
CA GLN A 68 -9.03 -17.40 8.86
C GLN A 68 -8.43 -17.51 7.44
N LYS A 69 -7.13 -17.21 7.28
CA LYS A 69 -6.45 -17.15 5.98
C LYS A 69 -7.19 -16.24 5.00
N LYS A 70 -7.64 -15.09 5.49
CA LYS A 70 -8.30 -14.04 4.71
C LYS A 70 -7.35 -12.87 4.52
N THR A 71 -7.56 -12.09 3.47
CA THR A 71 -6.73 -10.92 3.13
C THR A 71 -7.57 -9.67 2.89
N ILE A 72 -8.87 -9.74 3.13
CA ILE A 72 -9.81 -8.62 2.99
C ILE A 72 -10.96 -8.80 3.99
N ALA A 73 -11.48 -7.71 4.53
CA ALA A 73 -12.65 -7.66 5.37
C ALA A 73 -13.55 -6.47 5.01
N VAL A 74 -14.83 -6.58 5.27
CA VAL A 74 -15.79 -5.47 5.20
C VAL A 74 -15.87 -4.85 6.58
N VAL A 75 -15.77 -3.53 6.65
CA VAL A 75 -15.90 -2.75 7.88
C VAL A 75 -17.32 -2.20 7.96
N VAL A 76 -17.95 -2.35 9.11
CA VAL A 76 -19.29 -1.85 9.36
C VAL A 76 -19.33 -0.87 10.54
N ASP A 77 -20.18 0.13 10.45
CA ASP A 77 -20.47 1.08 11.51
C ASP A 77 -21.37 0.48 12.61
N GLU A 78 -21.69 1.27 13.64
CA GLU A 78 -22.54 0.87 14.75
C GLU A 78 -24.01 0.64 14.35
N PHE A 79 -24.43 1.10 13.18
CA PHE A 79 -25.80 0.93 12.65
C PHE A 79 -25.90 -0.25 11.68
N GLY A 80 -24.78 -0.91 11.40
CA GLY A 80 -24.70 -2.03 10.48
C GLY A 80 -24.53 -1.61 9.01
N GLY A 81 -24.29 -0.32 8.74
CA GLY A 81 -23.95 0.18 7.42
C GLY A 81 -22.50 -0.16 7.03
N THR A 82 -22.25 -0.33 5.75
CA THR A 82 -20.89 -0.57 5.25
C THR A 82 -20.07 0.71 5.28
N ALA A 83 -19.11 0.80 6.19
CA ALA A 83 -18.17 1.92 6.29
C ALA A 83 -17.07 1.82 5.23
N GLY A 84 -16.67 0.60 4.87
CA GLY A 84 -15.64 0.38 3.85
C GLY A 84 -15.12 -1.05 3.78
N ILE A 85 -13.97 -1.19 3.18
CA ILE A 85 -13.21 -2.45 3.13
C ILE A 85 -11.79 -2.17 3.65
N VAL A 86 -11.16 -3.20 4.21
CA VAL A 86 -9.77 -3.16 4.65
C VAL A 86 -9.07 -4.41 4.14
N SER A 87 -7.88 -4.25 3.59
CA SER A 87 -7.04 -5.35 3.13
C SER A 87 -5.95 -5.69 4.15
N LEU A 88 -5.30 -6.83 3.96
CA LEU A 88 -4.12 -7.21 4.73
C LEU A 88 -2.95 -6.26 4.41
N GLU A 89 -2.87 -5.83 3.16
CA GLU A 89 -1.87 -4.90 2.67
C GLU A 89 -1.96 -3.57 3.43
N ASP A 90 -3.17 -2.98 3.57
CA ASP A 90 -3.41 -1.74 4.34
C ASP A 90 -2.97 -1.87 5.80
N LEU A 91 -3.22 -3.05 6.41
CA LEU A 91 -2.79 -3.30 7.78
C LEU A 91 -1.27 -3.41 7.93
N VAL A 92 -0.62 -4.03 6.95
CA VAL A 92 0.84 -4.14 6.94
C VAL A 92 1.46 -2.76 6.78
N GLU A 93 0.95 -1.95 5.86
CA GLU A 93 1.38 -0.58 5.64
C GLU A 93 1.21 0.27 6.91
N GLU A 94 0.06 0.21 7.57
CA GLU A 94 -0.19 0.96 8.81
C GLU A 94 0.73 0.53 9.99
N ILE A 95 1.05 -0.76 10.09
CA ILE A 95 1.86 -1.29 11.20
C ILE A 95 3.35 -1.09 10.97
N PHE A 96 3.82 -1.28 9.74
CA PHE A 96 5.24 -1.23 9.38
C PHE A 96 5.65 0.10 8.73
N GLY A 97 4.69 0.97 8.42
CA GLY A 97 4.87 2.14 7.56
C GLY A 97 4.97 1.73 6.10
N ASP A 98 5.18 2.73 5.24
CA ASP A 98 5.51 2.44 3.84
C ASP A 98 6.72 1.50 3.83
N ILE A 99 6.52 0.24 3.47
CA ILE A 99 7.62 -0.64 3.13
C ILE A 99 8.13 -0.07 1.81
N GLU A 100 9.14 0.79 1.89
CA GLU A 100 9.82 1.28 0.70
C GLU A 100 10.34 0.04 -0.04
N ASP A 101 9.65 -0.35 -1.11
CA ASP A 101 10.17 -1.34 -2.05
C ASP A 101 11.40 -0.73 -2.70
N GLU A 102 12.48 -1.49 -2.85
CA GLU A 102 13.72 -1.07 -3.52
C GLU A 102 13.46 -0.52 -4.95
N HIS A 103 12.23 -0.63 -5.42
CA HIS A 103 11.74 -0.14 -6.72
C HIS A 103 10.69 0.97 -6.63
N ASP A 104 10.28 1.40 -5.42
CA ASP A 104 9.43 2.57 -5.30
C ASP A 104 10.20 3.80 -5.78
N ASN A 105 9.86 4.22 -6.99
CA ASN A 105 10.19 5.53 -7.54
C ASN A 105 9.46 6.62 -6.74
N THR A 106 9.73 6.73 -5.44
CA THR A 106 9.55 7.98 -4.74
C THR A 106 10.49 8.94 -5.45
N SER A 107 9.92 9.80 -6.27
CA SER A 107 10.68 10.78 -7.05
C SER A 107 11.29 11.80 -6.09
N TYR A 108 12.33 11.38 -5.35
CA TYR A 108 13.16 12.30 -4.59
C TYR A 108 13.67 13.37 -5.52
N VAL A 109 13.50 14.62 -5.13
CA VAL A 109 14.02 15.74 -5.91
C VAL A 109 15.54 15.64 -5.90
N CYS A 110 16.11 15.42 -7.09
CA CYS A 110 17.54 15.30 -7.32
C CYS A 110 17.86 16.09 -8.60
N LYS A 111 18.07 17.41 -8.47
CA LYS A 111 18.21 18.33 -9.61
C LYS A 111 19.38 19.27 -9.40
N GLN A 112 20.16 19.49 -10.46
CA GLN A 112 21.15 20.53 -10.55
C GLN A 112 20.49 21.79 -11.13
N LEU A 113 20.57 22.92 -10.43
CA LEU A 113 20.05 24.21 -10.87
C LEU A 113 21.13 25.10 -11.49
N GLY A 114 22.39 24.92 -11.13
CA GLY A 114 23.53 25.69 -11.61
C GLY A 114 24.84 24.91 -11.44
N GLU A 115 25.98 25.52 -11.81
CA GLU A 115 27.29 24.85 -11.75
C GLU A 115 27.64 24.29 -10.36
N ARG A 116 27.12 24.92 -9.27
CA ARG A 116 27.36 24.52 -7.87
C ARG A 116 26.11 24.55 -7.02
N GLU A 117 24.95 24.47 -7.66
CA GLU A 117 23.66 24.64 -7.00
C GLU A 117 22.76 23.41 -7.28
N TYR A 118 22.34 22.75 -6.23
CA TYR A 118 21.57 21.51 -6.30
C TYR A 118 20.34 21.58 -5.39
N VAL A 119 19.23 21.03 -5.83
CA VAL A 119 18.06 20.77 -4.99
C VAL A 119 17.94 19.27 -4.79
N LEU A 120 18.11 18.87 -3.55
CA LEU A 120 18.18 17.47 -3.15
C LEU A 120 17.18 17.19 -2.04
N SER A 121 16.42 16.11 -2.14
CA SER A 121 15.63 15.61 -1.02
C SER A 121 16.55 15.15 0.10
N ALA A 122 16.23 15.51 1.35
CA ALA A 122 17.03 15.18 2.53
C ALA A 122 17.21 13.65 2.75
N ARG A 123 16.31 12.84 2.18
CA ARG A 123 16.35 11.37 2.24
C ARG A 123 17.24 10.71 1.19
N LEU A 124 17.79 11.49 0.24
CA LEU A 124 18.74 10.94 -0.74
C LEU A 124 20.01 10.45 -0.06
N GLU A 125 20.49 9.29 -0.45
CA GLU A 125 21.77 8.74 -0.03
C GLU A 125 22.92 9.56 -0.61
N ILE A 126 23.95 9.81 0.19
CA ILE A 126 25.11 10.61 -0.20
C ILE A 126 25.87 9.94 -1.33
N GLU A 127 26.06 8.62 -1.24
CA GLU A 127 26.71 7.82 -2.29
C GLU A 127 26.02 8.03 -3.64
N LYS A 128 24.70 7.93 -3.69
CA LYS A 128 23.90 8.13 -4.91
C LYS A 128 24.00 9.56 -5.47
N VAL A 129 24.08 10.57 -4.60
CA VAL A 129 24.29 11.97 -4.99
C VAL A 129 25.69 12.17 -5.58
N ASN A 130 26.70 11.61 -4.92
CA ASN A 130 28.10 11.62 -5.39
C ASN A 130 28.21 10.98 -6.78
N GLU A 131 27.64 9.79 -6.97
CA GLU A 131 27.63 9.10 -8.26
C GLU A 131 26.91 9.89 -9.36
N THR A 132 25.73 10.47 -9.01
CA THR A 132 24.87 11.14 -10.01
C THR A 132 25.50 12.44 -10.53
N PHE A 133 26.15 13.21 -9.65
CA PHE A 133 26.66 14.55 -10.00
C PHE A 133 28.18 14.65 -9.99
N GLY A 134 28.88 13.55 -9.70
CA GLY A 134 30.34 13.55 -9.59
C GLY A 134 30.83 14.45 -8.45
N LEU A 135 30.07 14.48 -7.33
CA LEU A 135 30.44 15.24 -6.14
C LEU A 135 31.30 14.38 -5.21
N ASP A 136 31.96 15.02 -4.27
CA ASP A 136 32.79 14.40 -3.23
C ASP A 136 32.24 14.84 -1.85
N LEU A 137 30.94 14.56 -1.61
CA LEU A 137 30.34 14.78 -0.31
C LEU A 137 30.89 13.75 0.68
N PRO A 138 31.19 14.15 1.92
CA PRO A 138 31.77 13.25 2.91
C PRO A 138 30.80 12.14 3.28
N GLU A 139 31.28 10.90 3.21
CA GLU A 139 30.58 9.70 3.65
C GLU A 139 31.03 9.32 5.07
N SER A 140 30.14 8.76 5.88
CA SER A 140 30.40 8.38 7.26
C SER A 140 29.48 7.26 7.73
N ASP A 141 29.96 6.44 8.66
CA ASP A 141 29.13 5.43 9.32
C ASP A 141 28.05 6.04 10.24
N ASP A 142 28.18 7.35 10.59
CA ASP A 142 27.22 8.05 11.45
C ASP A 142 25.98 8.56 10.67
N TYR A 143 26.04 8.63 9.35
CA TYR A 143 24.95 9.10 8.51
C TYR A 143 25.07 8.60 7.07
N LEU A 144 23.95 8.25 6.46
CA LEU A 144 23.90 7.75 5.08
C LEU A 144 23.22 8.75 4.12
N THR A 145 22.44 9.69 4.63
CA THR A 145 21.60 10.60 3.81
C THR A 145 22.07 12.04 3.86
N VAL A 146 21.66 12.84 2.86
CA VAL A 146 21.90 14.30 2.82
C VAL A 146 21.40 14.99 4.08
N GLY A 147 20.21 14.61 4.57
CA GLY A 147 19.66 15.11 5.83
C GLY A 147 20.51 14.76 7.04
N GLY A 148 21.02 13.53 7.08
CA GLY A 148 21.94 13.06 8.12
C GLY A 148 23.26 13.85 8.12
N LEU A 149 23.84 14.08 6.96
CA LEU A 149 25.04 14.94 6.82
C LEU A 149 24.80 16.36 7.37
N ILE A 150 23.65 16.98 7.01
CA ILE A 150 23.30 18.32 7.51
C ILE A 150 23.16 18.34 9.03
N LEU A 151 22.42 17.37 9.59
CA LEU A 151 22.26 17.23 11.03
C LEU A 151 23.57 17.01 11.76
N ASN A 152 24.43 16.14 11.24
CA ASN A 152 25.73 15.87 11.83
C ASN A 152 26.61 17.13 11.83
N ARG A 153 26.56 17.93 10.78
CA ARG A 153 27.42 19.12 10.65
C ARG A 153 26.91 20.33 11.42
N TYR A 154 25.61 20.55 11.45
CA TYR A 154 24.99 21.76 12.01
C TYR A 154 24.30 21.53 13.36
N GLN A 155 24.13 20.27 13.80
CA GLN A 155 23.44 19.85 15.02
C GLN A 155 22.00 20.40 15.16
N SER A 156 21.44 20.90 14.08
CA SER A 156 20.04 21.36 13.98
C SER A 156 19.59 21.33 12.52
N PHE A 157 18.29 21.21 12.29
CA PHE A 157 17.72 21.56 10.97
C PHE A 157 17.74 23.06 10.78
N PRO A 158 18.04 23.52 9.55
CA PRO A 158 17.96 24.93 9.18
C PRO A 158 16.54 25.48 9.24
#